data_3a152a8cf15b688fed6a22820670169c
#
_entry.id   3a152a8cf15b688fed6a22820670169c
#
_cell.length_a   1.000
_cell.length_b   1.000
_cell.length_c   1.000
_cell.angle_alpha   90.00
_cell.angle_beta   90.00
_cell.angle_gamma   90.00
#
_symmetry.space_group_name_H-M   'P 1'
#
loop_
_entity.id
_entity.type
_entity.pdbx_description
1 polymer ?
#
loop_
_entity_poly.entity_id
_entity_poly.type
_entity_poly.pdbx_seq_one_letter_code
_entity_poly.pdbx_strand_id
1 'polypeptide(L)'
;MSTIRECIMGMKVGSKMKKEKISIIVPCYNEEESLPIFYEEITKIAEEMKKVEFEFIFINDGSKDNTLNIIKDLRKKDDRVRFISFSRNFGKEGGMYAGLEYATGDFVAIMDADMQDPPSMIKEMYHAIKEEGYDCVALCSPKHKDYGLVRKIFTKCWYKLIGKISSTPQVPGARDFRLMKRKVVDAIVNMKEYNRYSKGLFS
;
A
#
# COMPACT_ATOMS: atom_id res chain seq x y z
N MET A 1 -54.21 -23.21 36.55
CA MET A 1 -53.32 -22.10 36.12
C MET A 1 -51.96 -22.75 35.75
N SER A 2 -51.81 -23.02 34.49
CA SER A 2 -50.61 -23.68 33.96
C SER A 2 -49.76 -22.64 33.19
N THR A 3 -48.58 -22.41 33.68
CA THR A 3 -47.64 -21.43 33.15
C THR A 3 -46.95 -22.01 31.92
N ILE A 4 -47.26 -21.47 30.75
CA ILE A 4 -46.56 -21.77 29.51
C ILE A 4 -45.18 -21.10 29.63
N ARG A 5 -44.11 -21.88 29.75
CA ARG A 5 -42.74 -21.44 29.57
C ARG A 5 -42.47 -21.45 28.06
N GLU A 6 -42.41 -20.30 27.46
CA GLU A 6 -41.94 -20.12 26.09
C GLU A 6 -40.48 -20.58 26.00
N CYS A 7 -40.25 -21.57 25.17
CA CYS A 7 -38.93 -22.07 24.83
C CYS A 7 -38.38 -21.14 23.72
N ILE A 8 -37.64 -20.08 24.10
CA ILE A 8 -36.91 -19.24 23.14
C ILE A 8 -35.67 -20.01 22.72
N MET A 9 -35.77 -20.64 21.57
CA MET A 9 -34.62 -21.29 20.89
C MET A 9 -33.82 -20.21 20.15
N GLY A 10 -32.89 -19.61 20.86
CA GLY A 10 -31.97 -18.65 20.28
C GLY A 10 -30.99 -19.32 19.31
N MET A 11 -31.30 -19.36 18.03
CA MET A 11 -30.31 -19.66 16.99
C MET A 11 -29.29 -18.52 16.96
N LYS A 12 -28.12 -18.71 17.56
CA LYS A 12 -26.93 -17.92 17.22
C LYS A 12 -26.49 -18.35 15.83
N VAL A 13 -26.94 -17.66 14.81
CA VAL A 13 -26.29 -17.68 13.51
C VAL A 13 -24.91 -17.08 13.74
N GLY A 14 -23.89 -17.93 13.80
CA GLY A 14 -22.50 -17.52 13.89
C GLY A 14 -22.17 -16.73 12.62
N SER A 15 -22.30 -15.41 12.65
CA SER A 15 -21.72 -14.57 11.64
C SER A 15 -20.21 -14.79 11.72
N LYS A 16 -19.65 -15.52 10.76
CA LYS A 16 -18.21 -15.56 10.53
C LYS A 16 -17.80 -14.10 10.38
N MET A 17 -17.19 -13.51 11.41
CA MET A 17 -16.69 -12.13 11.29
C MET A 17 -15.80 -12.11 10.07
N LYS A 18 -16.18 -11.29 9.06
CA LYS A 18 -15.43 -11.12 7.84
C LYS A 18 -14.04 -10.63 8.26
N LYS A 19 -13.00 -11.38 7.90
CA LYS A 19 -11.63 -10.94 8.16
C LYS A 19 -11.39 -9.63 7.40
N GLU A 20 -10.71 -8.72 8.04
CA GLU A 20 -10.23 -7.50 7.36
C GLU A 20 -9.21 -7.88 6.29
N LYS A 21 -9.19 -7.11 5.21
CA LYS A 21 -8.34 -7.39 4.04
C LYS A 21 -7.37 -6.26 3.79
N ILE A 22 -6.11 -6.59 3.56
CA ILE A 22 -5.06 -5.67 3.14
C ILE A 22 -4.72 -5.93 1.68
N SER A 23 -4.83 -4.91 0.83
CA SER A 23 -4.31 -4.91 -0.54
C SER A 23 -2.90 -4.33 -0.54
N ILE A 24 -1.95 -5.08 -1.08
CA ILE A 24 -0.57 -4.62 -1.29
C ILE A 24 -0.39 -4.29 -2.76
N ILE A 25 -0.20 -3.01 -3.08
CA ILE A 25 0.07 -2.51 -4.43
C ILE A 25 1.58 -2.42 -4.62
N VAL A 26 2.09 -3.05 -5.66
CA VAL A 26 3.53 -3.10 -5.96
C VAL A 26 3.74 -2.67 -7.41
N PRO A 27 4.09 -1.38 -7.65
CA PRO A 27 4.54 -0.93 -8.96
C PRO A 27 5.87 -1.60 -9.33
N CYS A 28 5.96 -2.17 -10.53
CA CYS A 28 7.12 -2.90 -11.00
C CYS A 28 7.56 -2.39 -12.39
N TYR A 29 8.82 -2.02 -12.52
CA TYR A 29 9.45 -1.70 -13.80
C TYR A 29 10.88 -2.20 -13.85
N ASN A 30 11.12 -3.31 -14.57
CA ASN A 30 12.38 -4.04 -14.65
C ASN A 30 12.85 -4.50 -13.25
N GLU A 31 12.04 -5.31 -12.58
CA GLU A 31 12.25 -5.79 -11.22
C GLU A 31 12.43 -7.33 -11.17
N GLU A 32 12.99 -7.93 -12.24
CA GLU A 32 13.13 -9.39 -12.34
C GLU A 32 13.98 -10.00 -11.22
N GLU A 33 14.95 -9.26 -10.67
CA GLU A 33 15.81 -9.73 -9.60
C GLU A 33 15.19 -9.54 -8.20
N SER A 34 14.56 -8.40 -7.97
CA SER A 34 14.03 -8.01 -6.66
C SER A 34 12.66 -8.62 -6.36
N LEU A 35 11.80 -8.77 -7.38
CA LEU A 35 10.43 -9.20 -7.21
C LEU A 35 10.25 -10.58 -6.57
N PRO A 36 11.03 -11.63 -6.89
CA PRO A 36 10.93 -12.92 -6.21
C PRO A 36 11.25 -12.84 -4.72
N ILE A 37 12.27 -12.05 -4.37
CA ILE A 37 12.72 -11.84 -2.98
C ILE A 37 11.64 -11.09 -2.20
N PHE A 38 11.12 -10.01 -2.77
CA PHE A 38 10.03 -9.25 -2.19
C PHE A 38 8.80 -10.13 -1.93
N TYR A 39 8.40 -10.94 -2.92
CA TYR A 39 7.24 -11.80 -2.82
C TYR A 39 7.39 -12.85 -1.71
N GLU A 40 8.56 -13.45 -1.58
CA GLU A 40 8.85 -14.40 -0.49
C GLU A 40 8.70 -13.74 0.88
N GLU A 41 9.27 -12.54 1.07
CA GLU A 41 9.21 -11.83 2.35
C GLU A 41 7.80 -11.36 2.70
N ILE A 42 7.06 -10.77 1.75
CA ILE A 42 5.70 -10.29 2.04
C ILE A 42 4.73 -11.45 2.29
N THR A 43 4.96 -12.60 1.68
CA THR A 43 4.14 -13.79 1.89
C THR A 43 4.35 -14.35 3.29
N LYS A 44 5.59 -14.41 3.81
CA LYS A 44 5.89 -14.80 5.20
C LYS A 44 5.12 -13.91 6.20
N ILE A 45 5.13 -12.60 5.94
CA ILE A 45 4.43 -11.63 6.79
C ILE A 45 2.91 -11.85 6.74
N ALA A 46 2.35 -12.10 5.57
CA ALA A 46 0.93 -12.39 5.40
C ALA A 46 0.51 -13.66 6.16
N GLU A 47 1.37 -14.69 6.19
CA GLU A 47 1.14 -15.92 6.94
C GLU A 47 1.19 -15.71 8.46
N GLU A 48 2.01 -14.79 8.94
CA GLU A 48 2.08 -14.43 10.36
C GLU A 48 0.85 -13.62 10.80
N MET A 49 0.27 -12.80 9.95
CA MET A 49 -0.92 -11.98 10.20
C MET A 49 -2.24 -12.75 9.98
N LYS A 50 -2.41 -13.91 10.62
CA LYS A 50 -3.51 -14.89 10.41
C LYS A 50 -4.93 -14.32 10.51
N LYS A 51 -5.12 -13.18 11.19
CA LYS A 51 -6.43 -12.53 11.38
C LYS A 51 -6.82 -11.64 10.21
N VAL A 52 -5.90 -11.40 9.26
CA VAL A 52 -6.06 -10.50 8.11
C VAL A 52 -5.93 -11.32 6.83
N GLU A 53 -6.74 -11.00 5.84
CA GLU A 53 -6.60 -11.53 4.49
C GLU A 53 -5.71 -10.58 3.67
N PHE A 54 -4.94 -11.13 2.73
CA PHE A 54 -4.08 -10.34 1.85
C PHE A 54 -4.46 -10.54 0.40
N GLU A 55 -4.33 -9.49 -0.40
CA GLU A 55 -4.21 -9.54 -1.86
C GLU A 55 -2.97 -8.76 -2.29
N PHE A 56 -2.27 -9.30 -3.28
CA PHE A 56 -1.07 -8.70 -3.85
C PHE A 56 -1.37 -8.23 -5.27
N ILE A 57 -1.21 -6.95 -5.55
CA ILE A 57 -1.54 -6.34 -6.84
C ILE A 57 -0.26 -5.80 -7.45
N PHE A 58 0.32 -6.57 -8.36
CA PHE A 58 1.52 -6.16 -9.09
C PHE A 58 1.14 -5.34 -10.33
N ILE A 59 1.76 -4.19 -10.49
CA ILE A 59 1.54 -3.32 -11.64
C ILE A 59 2.78 -3.34 -12.50
N ASN A 60 2.76 -4.11 -13.59
CA ASN A 60 3.86 -4.08 -14.56
C ASN A 60 3.76 -2.86 -15.44
N ASP A 61 4.65 -1.90 -15.23
CA ASP A 61 4.69 -0.64 -15.97
C ASP A 61 5.51 -0.75 -17.26
N GLY A 62 5.15 -1.73 -18.10
CA GLY A 62 5.78 -1.93 -19.39
C GLY A 62 7.25 -2.38 -19.30
N SER A 63 7.57 -3.28 -18.36
CA SER A 63 8.92 -3.86 -18.21
C SER A 63 9.42 -4.53 -19.50
N LYS A 64 10.72 -4.46 -19.70
CA LYS A 64 11.41 -5.05 -20.87
C LYS A 64 12.16 -6.33 -20.53
N ASP A 65 12.32 -6.63 -19.25
CA ASP A 65 12.95 -7.80 -18.69
C ASP A 65 11.91 -8.91 -18.40
N ASN A 66 12.27 -9.90 -17.59
CA ASN A 66 11.41 -11.03 -17.27
C ASN A 66 10.34 -10.75 -16.19
N THR A 67 10.22 -9.51 -15.69
CA THR A 67 9.28 -9.14 -14.60
C THR A 67 7.86 -9.62 -14.85
N LEU A 68 7.31 -9.38 -16.04
CA LEU A 68 5.93 -9.78 -16.35
C LEU A 68 5.71 -11.30 -16.29
N ASN A 69 6.68 -12.10 -16.75
CA ASN A 69 6.56 -13.55 -16.71
C ASN A 69 6.62 -14.06 -15.26
N ILE A 70 7.49 -13.48 -14.44
CA ILE A 70 7.56 -13.77 -13.00
C ILE A 70 6.20 -13.50 -12.34
N ILE A 71 5.59 -12.34 -12.58
CA ILE A 71 4.25 -12.00 -12.04
C ILE A 71 3.19 -13.01 -12.47
N LYS A 72 3.19 -13.40 -13.76
CA LYS A 72 2.25 -14.41 -14.26
C LYS A 72 2.43 -15.77 -13.58
N ASP A 73 3.66 -16.16 -13.31
CA ASP A 73 3.95 -17.42 -12.65
C ASP A 73 3.60 -17.40 -11.15
N LEU A 74 3.77 -16.25 -10.49
CA LEU A 74 3.26 -16.03 -9.13
C LEU A 74 1.73 -16.16 -9.09
N ARG A 75 1.02 -15.55 -10.03
CA ARG A 75 -0.45 -15.67 -10.14
C ARG A 75 -0.93 -17.11 -10.31
N LYS A 76 -0.20 -17.93 -11.04
CA LYS A 76 -0.55 -19.35 -11.20
C LYS A 76 -0.42 -20.17 -9.91
N LYS A 77 0.49 -19.73 -9.02
CA LYS A 77 0.83 -20.43 -7.76
C LYS A 77 0.02 -19.92 -6.58
N ASP A 78 -0.42 -18.66 -6.59
CA ASP A 78 -1.11 -18.01 -5.49
C ASP A 78 -2.30 -17.19 -6.00
N ASP A 79 -3.51 -17.60 -5.59
CA ASP A 79 -4.74 -16.92 -5.96
C ASP A 79 -4.91 -15.53 -5.35
N ARG A 80 -4.11 -15.18 -4.33
CA ARG A 80 -4.05 -13.84 -3.75
C ARG A 80 -3.37 -12.84 -4.67
N VAL A 81 -2.56 -13.31 -5.63
CA VAL A 81 -1.84 -12.47 -6.59
C VAL A 81 -2.78 -12.03 -7.71
N ARG A 82 -2.80 -10.74 -7.97
CA ARG A 82 -3.44 -10.11 -9.11
C ARG A 82 -2.42 -9.22 -9.81
N PHE A 83 -2.64 -8.89 -11.06
CA PHE A 83 -1.76 -7.94 -11.76
C PHE A 83 -2.48 -7.14 -12.83
N ILE A 84 -1.90 -5.97 -13.10
CA ILE A 84 -2.20 -5.12 -14.24
C ILE A 84 -0.91 -5.00 -15.04
N SER A 85 -0.99 -5.06 -16.37
CA SER A 85 0.17 -4.86 -17.23
C SER A 85 -0.11 -3.76 -18.24
N PHE A 86 0.70 -2.73 -18.21
CA PHE A 86 0.63 -1.63 -19.16
C PHE A 86 1.37 -1.97 -20.46
N SER A 87 0.89 -1.42 -21.57
CA SER A 87 1.48 -1.61 -22.90
C SER A 87 2.83 -0.87 -23.07
N ARG A 88 3.09 0.12 -22.23
CA ARG A 88 4.34 0.89 -22.16
C ARG A 88 4.53 1.45 -20.76
N ASN A 89 5.69 2.04 -20.49
CA ASN A 89 5.93 2.75 -19.25
C ASN A 89 5.11 4.04 -19.19
N PHE A 90 4.24 4.16 -18.17
CA PHE A 90 3.43 5.34 -17.86
C PHE A 90 3.92 6.05 -16.59
N GLY A 91 4.93 5.48 -15.93
CA GLY A 91 5.51 6.00 -14.71
C GLY A 91 4.86 5.47 -13.43
N LYS A 92 5.64 5.49 -12.35
CA LYS A 92 5.25 4.96 -11.04
C LYS A 92 3.90 5.49 -10.55
N GLU A 93 3.63 6.78 -10.76
CA GLU A 93 2.38 7.42 -10.37
C GLU A 93 1.15 6.79 -11.04
N GLY A 94 1.26 6.53 -12.35
CA GLY A 94 0.21 5.84 -13.10
C GLY A 94 -0.02 4.42 -12.60
N GLY A 95 1.07 3.71 -12.27
CA GLY A 95 1.01 2.37 -11.69
C GLY A 95 0.34 2.35 -10.32
N MET A 96 0.74 3.27 -9.45
CA MET A 96 0.12 3.39 -8.11
C MET A 96 -1.38 3.69 -8.21
N TYR A 97 -1.77 4.61 -9.09
CA TYR A 97 -3.18 4.96 -9.25
C TYR A 97 -4.02 3.79 -9.77
N ALA A 98 -3.56 3.08 -10.79
CA ALA A 98 -4.24 1.89 -11.29
C ALA A 98 -4.39 0.83 -10.18
N GLY A 99 -3.36 0.66 -9.35
CA GLY A 99 -3.40 -0.22 -8.19
C GLY A 99 -4.46 0.20 -7.17
N LEU A 100 -4.57 1.50 -6.86
CA LEU A 100 -5.56 2.05 -5.93
C LEU A 100 -6.99 1.82 -6.43
N GLU A 101 -7.26 2.00 -7.72
CA GLU A 101 -8.57 1.72 -8.33
C GLU A 101 -8.92 0.23 -8.27
N TYR A 102 -7.93 -0.65 -8.38
CA TYR A 102 -8.14 -2.11 -8.46
C TYR A 102 -8.18 -2.79 -7.09
N ALA A 103 -7.65 -2.15 -6.07
CA ALA A 103 -7.57 -2.67 -4.71
C ALA A 103 -8.96 -2.85 -4.09
N THR A 104 -9.19 -3.99 -3.43
CA THR A 104 -10.49 -4.33 -2.82
C THR A 104 -10.43 -4.45 -1.29
N GLY A 105 -9.26 -4.31 -0.68
CA GLY A 105 -9.05 -4.44 0.75
C GLY A 105 -9.65 -3.31 1.58
N ASP A 106 -9.91 -3.57 2.84
CA ASP A 106 -10.33 -2.57 3.84
C ASP A 106 -9.18 -1.58 4.13
N PHE A 107 -7.95 -2.06 3.94
CA PHE A 107 -6.71 -1.28 3.97
C PHE A 107 -5.93 -1.49 2.69
N VAL A 108 -5.19 -0.47 2.27
CA VAL A 108 -4.37 -0.52 1.06
C VAL A 108 -2.97 -0.02 1.37
N ALA A 109 -1.97 -0.83 1.08
CA ALA A 109 -0.57 -0.45 1.16
C ALA A 109 0.02 -0.26 -0.24
N ILE A 110 0.93 0.69 -0.37
CA ILE A 110 1.79 0.87 -1.54
C ILE A 110 3.21 0.56 -1.11
N MET A 111 3.90 -0.33 -1.82
CA MET A 111 5.26 -0.75 -1.49
C MET A 111 6.08 -0.90 -2.77
N ASP A 112 7.37 -0.59 -2.69
CA ASP A 112 8.32 -0.85 -3.78
C ASP A 112 8.89 -2.28 -3.68
N ALA A 113 9.18 -2.90 -4.83
CA ALA A 113 9.73 -4.25 -4.89
C ALA A 113 11.24 -4.30 -4.56
N ASP A 114 11.93 -3.16 -4.50
CA ASP A 114 13.39 -3.05 -4.38
C ASP A 114 13.94 -3.32 -2.96
N MET A 115 13.07 -3.66 -2.01
CA MET A 115 13.41 -3.98 -0.61
C MET A 115 14.12 -2.86 0.17
N GLN A 116 14.11 -1.61 -0.33
CA GLN A 116 14.67 -0.48 0.43
C GLN A 116 13.88 -0.20 1.72
N ASP A 117 12.61 -0.53 1.72
CA ASP A 117 11.74 -0.47 2.88
C ASP A 117 11.35 -1.89 3.31
N PRO A 118 11.60 -2.27 4.58
CA PRO A 118 11.33 -3.64 5.02
C PRO A 118 9.83 -3.94 5.05
N PRO A 119 9.36 -4.98 4.34
CA PRO A 119 7.94 -5.34 4.31
C PRO A 119 7.34 -5.62 5.70
N SER A 120 8.17 -6.01 6.68
CA SER A 120 7.73 -6.26 8.07
C SER A 120 7.06 -5.07 8.75
N MET A 121 7.35 -3.84 8.30
CA MET A 121 6.76 -2.61 8.82
C MET A 121 5.23 -2.57 8.65
N ILE A 122 4.67 -3.36 7.73
CA ILE A 122 3.21 -3.43 7.52
C ILE A 122 2.47 -3.81 8.81
N LYS A 123 3.08 -4.62 9.69
CA LYS A 123 2.48 -5.02 10.97
C LYS A 123 2.33 -3.84 11.92
N GLU A 124 3.39 -3.05 12.05
CA GLU A 124 3.41 -1.86 12.91
C GLU A 124 2.46 -0.79 12.38
N MET A 125 2.46 -0.59 11.05
CA MET A 125 1.54 0.36 10.40
C MET A 125 0.07 -0.06 10.59
N TYR A 126 -0.22 -1.36 10.46
CA TYR A 126 -1.57 -1.88 10.70
C TYR A 126 -1.98 -1.69 12.15
N HIS A 127 -1.07 -1.96 13.10
CA HIS A 127 -1.32 -1.73 14.53
C HIS A 127 -1.61 -0.24 14.81
N ALA A 128 -0.80 0.67 14.28
CA ALA A 128 -1.00 2.11 14.45
C ALA A 128 -2.37 2.57 13.92
N ILE A 129 -2.81 2.07 12.76
CA ILE A 129 -4.14 2.39 12.23
C ILE A 129 -5.26 1.85 13.12
N LYS A 130 -5.10 0.66 13.69
CA LYS A 130 -6.15 0.00 14.48
C LYS A 130 -6.24 0.56 15.89
N GLU A 131 -5.13 0.76 16.56
CA GLU A 131 -5.08 1.11 17.99
C GLU A 131 -5.02 2.63 18.19
N GLU A 132 -4.31 3.36 17.32
CA GLU A 132 -4.13 4.80 17.48
C GLU A 132 -5.12 5.61 16.62
N GLY A 133 -5.89 4.93 15.75
CA GLY A 133 -7.00 5.53 15.01
C GLY A 133 -6.60 6.30 13.75
N TYR A 134 -5.32 6.27 13.34
CA TYR A 134 -4.87 6.93 12.10
C TYR A 134 -5.63 6.43 10.87
N ASP A 135 -5.77 7.29 9.88
CA ASP A 135 -6.40 6.95 8.61
C ASP A 135 -5.36 6.60 7.53
N CYS A 136 -4.15 7.13 7.67
CA CYS A 136 -3.00 6.84 6.83
C CYS A 136 -1.72 6.85 7.69
N VAL A 137 -0.87 5.86 7.49
CA VAL A 137 0.47 5.76 8.11
C VAL A 137 1.48 5.62 6.99
N ALA A 138 2.51 6.45 6.98
CA ALA A 138 3.59 6.41 6.00
C ALA A 138 4.93 6.17 6.69
N LEU A 139 5.80 5.42 6.04
CA LEU A 139 7.16 5.24 6.51
C LEU A 139 7.95 6.52 6.26
N CYS A 140 8.63 7.00 7.29
CA CYS A 140 9.52 8.15 7.18
C CYS A 140 10.97 7.69 7.29
N SER A 141 11.81 8.12 6.35
CA SER A 141 13.26 7.91 6.47
C SER A 141 13.78 8.73 7.64
N PRO A 142 14.54 8.13 8.58
CA PRO A 142 15.20 8.92 9.62
C PRO A 142 16.06 9.99 8.95
N LYS A 143 16.04 11.21 9.49
CA LYS A 143 16.88 12.30 8.98
C LYS A 143 18.34 11.84 9.00
N HIS A 144 18.89 11.53 7.83
CA HIS A 144 20.30 11.20 7.70
C HIS A 144 21.12 12.39 8.18
N LYS A 145 21.86 12.21 9.28
CA LYS A 145 22.75 13.25 9.86
C LYS A 145 23.93 13.60 8.95
N ASP A 146 24.18 12.83 7.90
CA ASP A 146 25.41 12.87 7.12
C ASP A 146 25.30 13.45 5.69
N TYR A 147 24.31 14.28 5.42
CA TYR A 147 24.33 15.02 4.17
C TYR A 147 25.35 16.18 4.26
N GLY A 148 26.32 16.21 3.33
CA GLY A 148 27.24 17.33 3.19
C GLY A 148 26.51 18.67 3.15
N LEU A 149 27.15 19.74 3.64
CA LEU A 149 26.59 21.09 3.78
C LEU A 149 25.87 21.59 2.51
N VAL A 150 26.42 21.32 1.33
CA VAL A 150 25.86 21.72 0.04
C VAL A 150 24.47 21.07 -0.17
N ARG A 151 24.34 19.78 0.08
CA ARG A 151 23.04 19.06 -0.09
C ARG A 151 22.00 19.54 0.93
N LYS A 152 22.41 19.90 2.16
CA LYS A 152 21.51 20.50 3.16
C LYS A 152 20.95 21.85 2.71
N ILE A 153 21.79 22.68 2.08
CA ILE A 153 21.37 23.99 1.55
C ILE A 153 20.39 23.81 0.40
N PHE A 154 20.70 22.96 -0.58
CA PHE A 154 19.81 22.66 -1.71
C PHE A 154 18.47 22.08 -1.25
N THR A 155 18.47 21.16 -0.29
CA THR A 155 17.25 20.59 0.27
C THR A 155 16.40 21.66 0.96
N LYS A 156 17.01 22.56 1.76
CA LYS A 156 16.28 23.68 2.37
C LYS A 156 15.70 24.65 1.35
N CYS A 157 16.49 25.02 0.32
CA CYS A 157 16.02 25.86 -0.76
C CYS A 157 14.85 25.23 -1.53
N TRP A 158 14.94 23.93 -1.82
CA TRP A 158 13.89 23.17 -2.49
C TRP A 158 12.58 23.17 -1.69
N TYR A 159 12.61 22.79 -0.41
CA TYR A 159 11.41 22.82 0.44
C TYR A 159 10.84 24.22 0.62
N LYS A 160 11.69 25.26 0.68
CA LYS A 160 11.24 26.65 0.75
C LYS A 160 10.57 27.10 -0.56
N LEU A 161 11.09 26.66 -1.70
CA LEU A 161 10.52 26.94 -3.02
C LEU A 161 9.17 26.24 -3.19
N ILE A 162 9.11 24.94 -2.91
CA ILE A 162 7.89 24.15 -3.00
C ILE A 162 6.82 24.65 -2.03
N GLY A 163 7.18 24.99 -0.79
CA GLY A 163 6.25 25.57 0.18
C GLY A 163 5.69 26.95 -0.20
N LYS A 164 6.30 27.65 -1.18
CA LYS A 164 5.74 28.88 -1.75
C LYS A 164 4.81 28.61 -2.95
N ILE A 165 5.01 27.50 -3.64
CA ILE A 165 4.26 27.14 -4.87
C ILE A 165 3.08 26.23 -4.54
N SER A 166 3.22 25.38 -3.51
CA SER A 166 2.18 24.45 -3.06
C SER A 166 1.62 24.92 -1.72
N SER A 167 0.30 24.97 -1.62
CA SER A 167 -0.43 25.22 -0.35
C SER A 167 -0.45 23.98 0.57
N THR A 168 0.02 22.83 0.06
CA THR A 168 -0.01 21.56 0.78
C THR A 168 1.32 21.34 1.51
N PRO A 169 1.34 21.19 2.85
CA PRO A 169 2.57 20.95 3.61
C PRO A 169 3.12 19.56 3.27
N GLN A 170 4.33 19.50 2.75
CA GLN A 170 5.01 18.23 2.50
C GLN A 170 5.73 17.74 3.75
N VAL A 171 5.53 16.47 4.12
CA VAL A 171 6.27 15.83 5.21
C VAL A 171 7.68 15.47 4.71
N PRO A 172 8.74 16.12 5.23
CA PRO A 172 10.10 15.83 4.78
C PRO A 172 10.51 14.40 5.13
N GLY A 173 10.98 13.64 4.12
CA GLY A 173 11.44 12.27 4.29
C GLY A 173 10.34 11.22 4.24
N ALA A 174 9.09 11.58 3.97
CA ALA A 174 8.03 10.62 3.70
C ALA A 174 8.38 9.78 2.46
N ARG A 175 8.30 8.47 2.60
CA ARG A 175 8.48 7.49 1.53
C ARG A 175 7.15 7.14 0.90
N ASP A 176 7.21 6.40 -0.20
CA ASP A 176 6.01 5.93 -0.89
C ASP A 176 5.34 4.77 -0.14
N PHE A 177 6.10 4.03 0.70
CA PHE A 177 5.55 2.99 1.55
C PHE A 177 4.59 3.59 2.59
N ARG A 178 3.31 3.29 2.40
CA ARG A 178 2.21 3.76 3.26
C ARG A 178 1.09 2.74 3.33
N LEU A 179 0.35 2.77 4.43
CA LEU A 179 -0.87 2.00 4.64
C LEU A 179 -2.03 2.96 4.88
N MET A 180 -3.12 2.77 4.17
CA MET A 180 -4.29 3.66 4.18
C MET A 180 -5.57 2.89 4.45
N LYS A 181 -6.52 3.46 5.18
CA LYS A 181 -7.89 2.97 5.23
C LYS A 181 -8.59 3.16 3.89
N ARG A 182 -9.57 2.31 3.57
CA ARG A 182 -10.39 2.38 2.35
C ARG A 182 -10.93 3.79 2.06
N LYS A 183 -11.45 4.48 3.07
CA LYS A 183 -12.00 5.83 2.90
C LYS A 183 -10.98 6.86 2.34
N VAL A 184 -9.70 6.71 2.68
CA VAL A 184 -8.63 7.57 2.14
C VAL A 184 -8.37 7.24 0.68
N VAL A 185 -8.32 5.94 0.36
CA VAL A 185 -8.16 5.45 -1.02
C VAL A 185 -9.32 5.95 -1.91
N ASP A 186 -10.55 5.82 -1.43
CA ASP A 186 -11.72 6.25 -2.16
C ASP A 186 -11.70 7.78 -2.40
N ALA A 187 -11.25 8.56 -1.42
CA ALA A 187 -11.07 10.01 -1.60
C ALA A 187 -10.04 10.32 -2.70
N ILE A 188 -8.89 9.63 -2.69
CA ILE A 188 -7.81 9.82 -3.68
C ILE A 188 -8.26 9.43 -5.09
N VAL A 189 -8.92 8.28 -5.23
CA VAL A 189 -9.42 7.78 -6.53
C VAL A 189 -10.47 8.72 -7.11
N ASN A 190 -11.33 9.30 -6.26
CA ASN A 190 -12.38 10.23 -6.69
C ASN A 190 -11.86 11.64 -7.03
N MET A 191 -10.61 11.97 -6.71
CA MET A 191 -10.01 13.24 -7.14
C MET A 191 -9.82 13.26 -8.66
N LYS A 192 -10.45 14.21 -9.36
CA LYS A 192 -10.43 14.35 -10.83
C LYS A 192 -9.19 15.08 -11.36
N GLU A 193 -8.09 15.11 -10.63
CA GLU A 193 -6.87 15.79 -11.06
C GLU A 193 -6.11 14.97 -12.12
N TYR A 194 -5.79 15.60 -13.25
CA TYR A 194 -5.07 14.95 -14.35
C TYR A 194 -3.56 14.79 -14.06
N ASN A 195 -2.93 15.81 -13.45
CA ASN A 195 -1.52 15.78 -13.06
C ASN A 195 -1.38 15.43 -11.59
N ARG A 196 -1.26 14.15 -11.30
CA ARG A 196 -1.15 13.64 -9.93
C ARG A 196 0.31 13.54 -9.52
N TYR A 197 0.68 14.35 -8.54
CA TYR A 197 1.97 14.25 -7.86
C TYR A 197 1.76 13.54 -6.53
N SER A 198 2.21 12.29 -6.41
CA SER A 198 1.92 11.42 -5.25
C SER A 198 2.24 12.07 -3.93
N LYS A 199 3.42 12.72 -3.81
CA LYS A 199 3.82 13.39 -2.57
C LYS A 199 2.91 14.57 -2.19
N GLY A 200 2.25 15.20 -3.15
CA GLY A 200 1.26 16.24 -2.92
C GLY A 200 -0.13 15.70 -2.57
N LEU A 201 -0.50 14.54 -3.10
CA LEU A 201 -1.79 13.88 -2.84
C LEU A 201 -1.87 13.28 -1.42
N PHE A 202 -0.72 12.93 -0.86
CA PHE A 202 -0.62 12.25 0.42
C PHE A 202 -0.09 13.14 1.56
N SER A 203 -0.01 14.46 1.37
CA SER A 203 0.45 15.43 2.40
C SER A 203 -0.68 15.97 3.25
#